data_4655c70c09094dd03a71f403039fd32c
#
_entry.id   4655c70c09094dd03a71f403039fd32c
#
_cell.length_a   1.000
_cell.length_b   1.000
_cell.length_c   1.000
_cell.angle_alpha   90.00
_cell.angle_beta   90.00
_cell.angle_gamma   90.00
#
_symmetry.space_group_name_H-M   'P 1'
#
loop_
_entity.id
_entity.type
_entity.pdbx_description
1 polymer ?
#
loop_
_entity_poly.entity_id
_entity_poly.type
_entity_poly.pdbx_seq_one_letter_code
_entity_poly.pdbx_strand_id
1 'polypeptide(L)'
;MKEIITKYPHLLHGGDYNPEQWIDCPKVLEEDIRLMKEAHVNCVSLGIFSWAKLEPEEGEFHFGWLRRIIDHLFENGIYTILATPTGAMPHWMTAKYEEVRQMGPDGVRNLPGRRHNFCYTSPVMRKKMKKINHELSRHLGNHPGVILWHISNEYGGNGS
;
A
#
# COMPACT_ATOMS: atom_id res chain seq x y z
N MET A 1 -29.80 -10.00 -3.52
CA MET A 1 -28.37 -9.92 -3.84
C MET A 1 -27.60 -10.13 -2.55
N LYS A 2 -26.58 -11.00 -2.49
CA LYS A 2 -25.82 -11.21 -1.27
C LYS A 2 -24.87 -10.03 -1.11
N GLU A 3 -24.87 -9.38 0.06
CA GLU A 3 -23.94 -8.28 0.34
C GLU A 3 -22.49 -8.77 0.26
N ILE A 4 -21.67 -8.07 -0.52
CA ILE A 4 -20.24 -8.38 -0.68
C ILE A 4 -19.45 -7.79 0.49
N ILE A 5 -19.86 -6.60 0.98
CA ILE A 5 -19.22 -5.92 2.10
C ILE A 5 -20.27 -5.77 3.20
N THR A 6 -20.14 -6.55 4.24
CA THR A 6 -21.08 -6.53 5.37
C THR A 6 -20.83 -5.38 6.35
N LYS A 7 -19.59 -4.85 6.39
CA LYS A 7 -19.21 -3.73 7.28
C LYS A 7 -19.70 -2.37 6.79
N TYR A 8 -19.92 -2.22 5.49
CA TYR A 8 -20.40 -0.98 4.88
C TYR A 8 -21.24 -1.28 3.63
N PRO A 9 -22.57 -1.45 3.76
CA PRO A 9 -23.45 -1.89 2.67
C PRO A 9 -23.91 -0.75 1.74
N HIS A 10 -23.13 0.31 1.61
CA HIS A 10 -23.44 1.47 0.76
C HIS A 10 -22.49 1.55 -0.43
N LEU A 11 -22.79 2.44 -1.39
CA LEU A 11 -21.90 2.74 -2.50
C LEU A 11 -20.59 3.32 -1.95
N LEU A 12 -19.47 2.73 -2.36
CA LEU A 12 -18.14 3.26 -2.03
C LEU A 12 -17.78 4.38 -3.02
N HIS A 13 -17.35 5.51 -2.48
CA HIS A 13 -16.93 6.68 -3.24
C HIS A 13 -15.61 7.21 -2.68
N GLY A 14 -14.59 7.28 -3.53
CA GLY A 14 -13.26 7.75 -3.17
C GLY A 14 -12.21 7.32 -4.20
N GLY A 15 -10.96 7.37 -3.81
CA GLY A 15 -9.82 7.05 -4.68
C GLY A 15 -8.59 6.61 -3.89
N ASP A 16 -7.44 6.63 -4.54
CA ASP A 16 -6.17 6.36 -3.89
C ASP A 16 -5.75 7.54 -3.02
N TYR A 17 -5.24 7.24 -1.83
CA TYR A 17 -4.74 8.22 -0.88
C TYR A 17 -3.33 7.83 -0.41
N ASN A 18 -2.36 8.73 -0.61
CA ASN A 18 -0.95 8.50 -0.34
C ASN A 18 -0.40 9.49 0.70
N PRO A 19 -0.88 9.42 1.97
CA PRO A 19 -0.50 10.35 3.05
C PRO A 19 0.93 10.17 3.54
N GLU A 20 1.60 9.08 3.16
CA GLU A 20 2.99 8.82 3.54
C GLU A 20 3.95 9.94 3.14
N GLN A 21 3.58 10.75 2.16
CA GLN A 21 4.34 11.91 1.70
C GLN A 21 4.26 13.09 2.69
N TRP A 22 3.21 13.13 3.54
CA TRP A 22 2.84 14.27 4.35
C TRP A 22 2.73 13.95 5.85
N ILE A 23 3.26 12.82 6.31
CA ILE A 23 3.11 12.35 7.72
C ILE A 23 3.62 13.39 8.72
N ASP A 24 4.65 14.14 8.35
CA ASP A 24 5.27 15.15 9.18
C ASP A 24 4.60 16.52 9.04
N CYS A 25 3.50 16.60 8.30
CA CYS A 25 2.72 17.81 8.04
C CYS A 25 1.25 17.63 8.48
N PRO A 26 0.94 17.64 9.79
CA PRO A 26 -0.41 17.38 10.32
C PRO A 26 -1.50 18.25 9.68
N LYS A 27 -1.19 19.52 9.39
CA LYS A 27 -2.14 20.45 8.74
C LYS A 27 -2.58 19.98 7.36
N VAL A 28 -1.71 19.28 6.60
CA VAL A 28 -2.07 18.70 5.30
C VAL A 28 -3.03 17.57 5.50
N LEU A 29 -2.78 16.68 6.46
CA LEU A 29 -3.65 15.54 6.76
C LEU A 29 -5.04 16.00 7.26
N GLU A 30 -5.10 17.05 8.06
CA GLU A 30 -6.38 17.66 8.51
C GLU A 30 -7.15 18.26 7.34
N GLU A 31 -6.47 18.98 6.44
CA GLU A 31 -7.09 19.58 5.25
C GLU A 31 -7.57 18.51 4.26
N ASP A 32 -6.80 17.42 4.08
CA ASP A 32 -7.21 16.28 3.26
C ASP A 32 -8.54 15.70 3.75
N ILE A 33 -8.69 15.48 5.07
CA ILE A 33 -9.94 15.01 5.67
C ILE A 33 -11.10 15.98 5.42
N ARG A 34 -10.84 17.29 5.59
CA ARG A 34 -11.85 18.33 5.34
C ARG A 34 -12.35 18.27 3.90
N LEU A 35 -11.41 18.20 2.93
CA LEU A 35 -11.74 18.13 1.50
C LEU A 35 -12.43 16.82 1.12
N MET A 36 -12.01 15.70 1.68
CA MET A 36 -12.66 14.40 1.49
C MET A 36 -14.10 14.44 1.96
N LYS A 37 -14.39 15.08 3.10
CA LYS A 37 -15.76 15.23 3.62
C LYS A 37 -16.61 16.13 2.71
N GLU A 38 -16.07 17.23 2.22
CA GLU A 38 -16.76 18.09 1.25
C GLU A 38 -17.09 17.35 -0.06
N ALA A 39 -16.18 16.52 -0.51
CA ALA A 39 -16.37 15.69 -1.71
C ALA A 39 -17.23 14.44 -1.46
N HIS A 40 -17.76 14.25 -0.25
CA HIS A 40 -18.53 13.06 0.15
C HIS A 40 -17.78 11.74 -0.03
N VAL A 41 -16.44 11.76 0.08
CA VAL A 41 -15.61 10.56 0.08
C VAL A 41 -15.92 9.73 1.33
N ASN A 42 -16.19 8.45 1.15
CA ASN A 42 -16.48 7.52 2.24
C ASN A 42 -15.53 6.33 2.32
N CYS A 43 -14.62 6.16 1.34
CA CYS A 43 -13.53 5.21 1.41
C CYS A 43 -12.33 5.64 0.58
N VAL A 44 -11.13 5.17 0.94
CA VAL A 44 -9.90 5.40 0.19
C VAL A 44 -9.04 4.13 0.13
N SER A 45 -8.33 3.93 -0.98
CA SER A 45 -7.26 2.93 -1.06
C SER A 45 -6.00 3.52 -0.43
N LEU A 46 -5.42 2.81 0.54
CA LEU A 46 -4.33 3.34 1.37
C LEU A 46 -3.15 2.38 1.43
N GLY A 47 -1.92 2.92 1.28
CA GLY A 47 -0.68 2.18 1.48
C GLY A 47 -0.14 1.43 0.26
N ILE A 48 -0.63 1.71 -0.95
CA ILE A 48 -0.30 1.00 -2.20
C ILE A 48 1.21 0.99 -2.48
N PHE A 49 1.89 2.11 -2.21
CA PHE A 49 3.32 2.30 -2.52
C PHE A 49 4.19 2.45 -1.27
N SER A 50 3.65 2.17 -0.10
CA SER A 50 4.25 2.52 1.19
C SER A 50 5.28 1.52 1.70
N TRP A 51 5.70 0.50 0.92
CA TRP A 51 6.58 -0.56 1.43
C TRP A 51 7.85 -0.02 2.06
N ALA A 52 8.54 0.92 1.39
CA ALA A 52 9.77 1.51 1.91
C ALA A 52 9.58 2.23 3.28
N LYS A 53 8.40 2.77 3.54
CA LYS A 53 8.07 3.43 4.80
C LYS A 53 7.58 2.45 5.86
N LEU A 54 6.97 1.35 5.45
CA LEU A 54 6.50 0.27 6.33
C LEU A 54 7.62 -0.68 6.75
N GLU A 55 8.64 -0.85 5.89
CA GLU A 55 9.84 -1.66 6.14
C GLU A 55 11.06 -0.89 5.61
N PRO A 56 11.52 0.16 6.33
CA PRO A 56 12.64 1.01 5.91
C PRO A 56 13.96 0.25 5.84
N GLU A 57 14.14 -0.74 6.70
CA GLU A 57 15.23 -1.71 6.66
C GLU A 57 14.66 -3.14 6.69
N GLU A 58 15.42 -4.08 6.19
CA GLU A 58 14.98 -5.46 6.07
C GLU A 58 14.61 -6.08 7.42
N GLY A 59 13.32 -6.36 7.59
CA GLY A 59 12.78 -6.97 8.80
C GLY A 59 12.35 -5.99 9.89
N GLU A 60 12.56 -4.70 9.69
CA GLU A 60 12.09 -3.64 10.59
C GLU A 60 10.74 -3.09 10.12
N PHE A 61 9.69 -3.36 10.88
CA PHE A 61 8.32 -2.99 10.49
C PHE A 61 7.77 -1.82 11.29
N HIS A 62 7.32 -0.78 10.59
CA HIS A 62 6.82 0.47 11.14
C HIS A 62 5.37 0.73 10.74
N PHE A 63 4.41 0.02 11.34
CA PHE A 63 2.98 0.16 11.01
C PHE A 63 2.26 1.26 11.79
N GLY A 64 2.89 1.85 12.81
CA GLY A 64 2.24 2.79 13.73
C GLY A 64 1.71 4.05 13.05
N TRP A 65 2.42 4.60 12.07
CA TRP A 65 1.95 5.77 11.33
C TRP A 65 0.71 5.44 10.47
N LEU A 66 0.73 4.30 9.77
CA LEU A 66 -0.38 3.88 8.92
C LEU A 66 -1.64 3.60 9.78
N ARG A 67 -1.46 2.99 10.96
CA ARG A 67 -2.55 2.80 11.91
C ARG A 67 -3.20 4.13 12.30
N ARG A 68 -2.39 5.13 12.68
CA ARG A 68 -2.93 6.47 13.03
C ARG A 68 -3.72 7.11 11.90
N ILE A 69 -3.28 6.93 10.66
CA ILE A 69 -4.03 7.43 9.49
C ILE A 69 -5.36 6.70 9.36
N ILE A 70 -5.38 5.37 9.51
CA ILE A 70 -6.61 4.58 9.43
C ILE A 70 -7.58 4.94 10.58
N ASP A 71 -7.05 5.12 11.80
CA ASP A 71 -7.84 5.58 12.96
C ASP A 71 -8.50 6.92 12.63
N HIS A 72 -7.71 7.90 12.15
CA HIS A 72 -8.18 9.24 11.83
C HIS A 72 -9.23 9.28 10.70
N LEU A 73 -9.02 8.51 9.63
CA LEU A 73 -10.01 8.33 8.57
C LEU A 73 -11.32 7.75 9.13
N PHE A 74 -11.22 6.68 9.91
CA PHE A 74 -12.37 5.98 10.47
C PHE A 74 -13.19 6.86 11.43
N GLU A 75 -12.52 7.64 12.29
CA GLU A 75 -13.16 8.63 13.19
C GLU A 75 -13.96 9.70 12.42
N ASN A 76 -13.56 9.97 11.17
CA ASN A 76 -14.22 10.90 10.25
C ASN A 76 -15.22 10.24 9.29
N GLY A 77 -15.54 8.96 9.49
CA GLY A 77 -16.51 8.21 8.68
C GLY A 77 -15.97 7.76 7.31
N ILE A 78 -14.65 7.80 7.11
CA ILE A 78 -13.99 7.36 5.88
C ILE A 78 -13.35 5.99 6.12
N TYR A 79 -13.77 5.00 5.35
CA TYR A 79 -13.26 3.64 5.44
C TYR A 79 -12.01 3.43 4.60
N THR A 80 -11.26 2.40 4.93
CA THR A 80 -10.00 2.06 4.25
C THR A 80 -10.13 0.77 3.45
N ILE A 81 -9.74 0.83 2.19
CA ILE A 81 -9.34 -0.31 1.38
C ILE A 81 -7.84 -0.44 1.57
N LEU A 82 -7.41 -1.36 2.44
CA LEU A 82 -6.00 -1.49 2.81
C LEU A 82 -5.23 -2.18 1.69
N ALA A 83 -4.21 -1.51 1.17
CA ALA A 83 -3.41 -2.08 0.11
C ALA A 83 -2.25 -2.94 0.65
N THR A 84 -1.99 -4.06 -0.04
CA THR A 84 -0.69 -4.70 0.08
C THR A 84 0.35 -3.77 -0.59
N PRO A 85 1.45 -3.38 0.10
CA PRO A 85 2.29 -2.27 -0.35
C PRO A 85 3.26 -2.63 -1.48
N THR A 86 2.94 -3.71 -2.19
CA THR A 86 3.83 -4.35 -3.17
C THR A 86 3.82 -3.70 -4.55
N GLY A 87 3.13 -2.56 -4.71
CA GLY A 87 3.19 -1.73 -5.91
C GLY A 87 4.52 -1.00 -6.10
N ALA A 88 5.33 -0.86 -5.05
CA ALA A 88 6.67 -0.28 -5.11
C ALA A 88 7.63 -1.01 -4.17
N MET A 89 8.78 -1.40 -4.69
CA MET A 89 9.81 -2.12 -3.95
C MET A 89 10.73 -1.15 -3.19
N PRO A 90 11.11 -1.42 -1.93
CA PRO A 90 12.04 -0.58 -1.18
C PRO A 90 13.48 -0.70 -1.72
N HIS A 91 14.23 0.40 -1.63
CA HIS A 91 15.58 0.49 -2.17
C HIS A 91 16.58 -0.50 -1.56
N TRP A 92 16.47 -0.80 -0.26
CA TRP A 92 17.36 -1.78 0.39
C TRP A 92 17.29 -3.15 -0.27
N MET A 93 16.15 -3.51 -0.87
CA MET A 93 15.96 -4.81 -1.52
C MET A 93 16.79 -4.92 -2.80
N THR A 94 16.83 -3.86 -3.61
CA THR A 94 17.66 -3.84 -4.83
C THR A 94 19.14 -3.78 -4.53
N ALA A 95 19.52 -3.18 -3.39
CA ALA A 95 20.92 -3.12 -2.96
C ALA A 95 21.44 -4.47 -2.45
N LYS A 96 20.58 -5.26 -1.78
CA LYS A 96 20.96 -6.56 -1.21
C LYS A 96 20.79 -7.74 -2.17
N TYR A 97 19.81 -7.69 -3.07
CA TYR A 97 19.36 -8.83 -3.88
C TYR A 97 19.23 -8.44 -5.36
N GLU A 98 20.25 -8.70 -6.14
CA GLU A 98 20.24 -8.36 -7.56
C GLU A 98 19.11 -9.07 -8.33
N GLU A 99 18.79 -10.32 -7.96
CA GLU A 99 17.77 -11.13 -8.62
C GLU A 99 16.34 -10.59 -8.48
N VAL A 100 16.09 -9.62 -7.59
CA VAL A 100 14.77 -9.00 -7.49
C VAL A 100 14.51 -7.97 -8.58
N ARG A 101 15.56 -7.50 -9.28
CA ARG A 101 15.40 -6.54 -10.37
C ARG A 101 14.88 -7.23 -11.64
N GLN A 102 13.97 -6.55 -12.32
CA GLN A 102 13.41 -7.03 -13.58
C GLN A 102 14.52 -7.22 -14.63
N MET A 103 14.42 -8.31 -15.40
CA MET A 103 15.31 -8.57 -16.54
C MET A 103 14.64 -8.07 -17.82
N GLY A 104 15.37 -7.30 -18.61
CA GLY A 104 14.93 -6.88 -19.93
C GLY A 104 14.99 -7.99 -20.97
N PRO A 105 14.41 -7.75 -22.17
CA PRO A 105 14.44 -8.72 -23.27
C PRO A 105 15.87 -9.06 -23.75
N ASP A 106 16.81 -8.16 -23.51
CA ASP A 106 18.24 -8.30 -23.79
C ASP A 106 19.00 -9.17 -22.78
N GLY A 107 18.30 -9.70 -21.76
CA GLY A 107 18.90 -10.48 -20.69
C GLY A 107 19.62 -9.63 -19.64
N VAL A 108 19.55 -8.30 -19.71
CA VAL A 108 20.18 -7.39 -18.76
C VAL A 108 19.18 -7.01 -17.66
N ARG A 109 19.65 -7.00 -16.41
CA ARG A 109 18.81 -6.54 -15.30
C ARG A 109 18.72 -5.02 -15.28
N ASN A 110 17.51 -4.51 -15.19
CA ASN A 110 17.23 -3.09 -15.10
C ASN A 110 17.91 -2.46 -13.86
N LEU A 111 18.34 -1.22 -14.01
CA LEU A 111 18.81 -0.43 -12.86
C LEU A 111 17.65 -0.15 -11.89
N PRO A 112 17.93 0.02 -10.59
CA PRO A 112 16.92 0.45 -9.62
C PRO A 112 16.29 1.78 -10.05
N GLY A 113 15.00 1.89 -9.91
CA GLY A 113 14.23 3.09 -10.25
C GLY A 113 12.92 2.74 -10.92
N ARG A 114 12.02 3.69 -11.00
CA ARG A 114 10.63 3.52 -11.43
C ARG A 114 9.82 2.59 -10.53
N ARG A 115 8.53 2.55 -10.76
CA ARG A 115 7.57 1.63 -10.13
C ARG A 115 7.50 0.34 -10.95
N HIS A 116 7.22 -0.81 -10.29
CA HIS A 116 7.16 -2.15 -10.91
C HIS A 116 8.47 -2.59 -11.60
N ASN A 117 9.59 -2.16 -11.07
CA ASN A 117 10.90 -2.53 -11.57
C ASN A 117 11.46 -3.78 -10.85
N PHE A 118 10.62 -4.79 -10.69
CA PHE A 118 11.00 -6.02 -9.99
C PHE A 118 10.54 -7.27 -10.73
N CYS A 119 11.25 -8.35 -10.49
CA CYS A 119 10.97 -9.66 -11.07
C CYS A 119 9.92 -10.40 -10.21
N TYR A 120 8.70 -10.56 -10.72
CA TYR A 120 7.61 -11.28 -10.05
C TYR A 120 7.92 -12.77 -9.80
N THR A 121 8.84 -13.35 -10.57
CA THR A 121 9.23 -14.77 -10.45
C THR A 121 10.42 -14.98 -9.51
N SER A 122 11.10 -13.91 -9.07
CA SER A 122 12.21 -14.02 -8.11
C SER A 122 11.72 -14.68 -6.81
N PRO A 123 12.33 -15.78 -6.36
CA PRO A 123 11.99 -16.43 -5.10
C PRO A 123 12.17 -15.50 -3.90
N VAL A 124 13.23 -14.66 -3.93
CA VAL A 124 13.49 -13.67 -2.88
C VAL A 124 12.36 -12.64 -2.85
N MET A 125 12.01 -12.04 -3.99
CA MET A 125 10.92 -11.07 -4.07
C MET A 125 9.62 -11.65 -3.52
N ARG A 126 9.24 -12.83 -3.95
CA ARG A 126 8.02 -13.52 -3.48
C ARG A 126 8.04 -13.78 -1.97
N LYS A 127 9.18 -14.20 -1.41
CA LYS A 127 9.35 -14.39 0.04
C LYS A 127 9.15 -13.09 0.80
N LYS A 128 9.73 -11.98 0.31
CA LYS A 128 9.62 -10.65 0.94
C LYS A 128 8.20 -10.10 0.84
N MET A 129 7.55 -10.20 -0.33
CA MET A 129 6.13 -9.85 -0.50
C MET A 129 5.24 -10.60 0.48
N LYS A 130 5.44 -11.91 0.61
CA LYS A 130 4.68 -12.73 1.55
C LYS A 130 4.88 -12.25 2.99
N LYS A 131 6.11 -11.88 3.38
CA LYS A 131 6.43 -11.44 4.73
C LYS A 131 5.77 -10.11 5.05
N ILE A 132 5.96 -9.07 4.22
CA ILE A 132 5.35 -7.75 4.48
C ILE A 132 3.81 -7.83 4.51
N ASN A 133 3.20 -8.59 3.60
CA ASN A 133 1.75 -8.76 3.57
C ASN A 133 1.22 -9.48 4.81
N HIS A 134 1.96 -10.49 5.29
CA HIS A 134 1.62 -11.19 6.54
C HIS A 134 1.68 -10.26 7.74
N GLU A 135 2.76 -9.49 7.89
CA GLU A 135 2.92 -8.57 9.01
C GLU A 135 1.88 -7.44 8.96
N LEU A 136 1.64 -6.87 7.79
CA LEU A 136 0.59 -5.87 7.59
C LEU A 136 -0.79 -6.40 7.99
N SER A 137 -1.13 -7.60 7.54
CA SER A 137 -2.39 -8.26 7.88
C SER A 137 -2.54 -8.51 9.37
N ARG A 138 -1.50 -8.99 10.03
CA ARG A 138 -1.50 -9.20 11.49
C ARG A 138 -1.77 -7.93 12.29
N HIS A 139 -1.20 -6.80 11.85
CA HIS A 139 -1.25 -5.55 12.59
C HIS A 139 -2.52 -4.73 12.29
N LEU A 140 -3.01 -4.76 11.07
CA LEU A 140 -4.07 -3.85 10.60
C LEU A 140 -5.28 -4.55 9.99
N GLY A 141 -5.19 -5.82 9.64
CA GLY A 141 -6.25 -6.54 8.92
C GLY A 141 -7.58 -6.66 9.67
N ASN A 142 -7.56 -6.60 11.00
CA ASN A 142 -8.77 -6.64 11.85
C ASN A 142 -9.24 -5.27 12.30
N HIS A 143 -8.65 -4.19 11.79
CA HIS A 143 -9.08 -2.83 12.14
C HIS A 143 -10.52 -2.58 11.68
N PRO A 144 -11.41 -2.00 12.52
CA PRO A 144 -12.83 -1.80 12.15
C PRO A 144 -13.01 -0.91 10.93
N GLY A 145 -12.12 0.06 10.71
CA GLY A 145 -12.12 0.93 9.53
C GLY A 145 -11.64 0.27 8.25
N VAL A 146 -11.02 -0.93 8.31
CA VAL A 146 -10.59 -1.67 7.12
C VAL A 146 -11.71 -2.56 6.64
N ILE A 147 -12.20 -2.32 5.41
CA ILE A 147 -13.36 -3.01 4.84
C ILE A 147 -13.02 -3.92 3.66
N LEU A 148 -11.93 -3.63 2.96
CA LEU A 148 -11.47 -4.39 1.78
C LEU A 148 -9.94 -4.43 1.73
N TRP A 149 -9.42 -5.31 0.87
CA TRP A 149 -8.01 -5.37 0.50
C TRP A 149 -7.82 -4.98 -0.97
N HIS A 150 -6.87 -4.08 -1.22
CA HIS A 150 -6.33 -3.78 -2.54
C HIS A 150 -5.06 -4.61 -2.75
N ILE A 151 -5.12 -5.62 -3.61
CA ILE A 151 -4.03 -6.57 -3.79
C ILE A 151 -3.04 -6.05 -4.83
N SER A 152 -1.91 -5.49 -4.34
CA SER A 152 -0.87 -4.88 -5.17
C SER A 152 -1.41 -3.78 -6.09
N ASN A 153 -0.78 -3.52 -7.22
CA ASN A 153 -1.24 -2.50 -8.18
C ASN A 153 -0.71 -2.79 -9.58
N GLU A 154 -1.56 -2.61 -10.59
CA GLU A 154 -1.21 -2.60 -12.02
C GLU A 154 -0.28 -3.73 -12.50
N TYR A 155 -0.61 -4.97 -12.20
CA TYR A 155 0.16 -6.11 -12.71
C TYR A 155 0.24 -6.12 -14.24
N GLY A 156 1.44 -6.31 -14.81
CA GLY A 156 1.65 -6.53 -16.24
C GLY A 156 1.80 -5.27 -17.09
N GLY A 157 1.99 -4.09 -16.49
CA GLY A 157 2.08 -2.82 -17.22
C GLY A 157 3.33 -2.60 -18.09
N ASN A 158 4.37 -3.41 -17.94
CA ASN A 158 5.67 -3.17 -18.60
C ASN A 158 6.13 -4.44 -19.31
N GLY A 159 5.60 -4.75 -20.48
CA GLY A 159 5.93 -5.92 -21.29
C GLY A 159 7.32 -6.53 -21.03
N SER A 160 7.36 -7.50 -20.14
CA SER A 160 8.54 -8.34 -19.87
C SER A 160 8.26 -9.74 -20.37
#